data_30ea2ac46c05c07338aec741213f4c19
#
_entry.id   30ea2ac46c05c07338aec741213f4c19
#
_cell.length_a   1.000
_cell.length_b   1.000
_cell.length_c   1.000
_cell.angle_alpha   90.00
_cell.angle_beta   90.00
_cell.angle_gamma   90.00
#
_symmetry.space_group_name_H-M   'P 1'
#
loop_
_entity.id
_entity.type
_entity.pdbx_description
1 polymer ?
#
loop_
_entity_poly.entity_id
_entity_poly.type
_entity_poly.pdbx_seq_one_letter_code
_entity_poly.pdbx_strand_id
1 'polypeptide(L)'
;MNETQNNEFHVCGVLVQSRPDDISAVAAGLLKIPGVEIHDRAEDGRLIVTIEDTEDAPASASLADVYKVEGVLGASLVYHQWDVEDDQPSEGITS
;
A
#
# COMPACT_ATOMS: atom_id res chain seq x y z
N MET A 1 26.99 -2.02 -7.83
CA MET A 1 26.58 -1.87 -7.71
C MET A 1 25.71 -1.77 -7.42
N ASN A 2 25.36 -1.78 -7.08
CA ASN A 2 24.49 -1.70 -6.74
C ASN A 2 23.66 -0.82 -6.96
N GLU A 3 23.77 -0.12 -7.50
CA GLU A 3 22.98 0.81 -7.79
C GLU A 3 21.78 0.32 -8.31
N THR A 4 21.73 -0.72 -8.87
CA THR A 4 20.58 -1.21 -9.39
C THR A 4 19.53 -1.32 -8.39
N GLN A 5 19.87 -1.54 -7.18
CA GLN A 5 18.93 -1.62 -6.24
C GLN A 5 18.23 -0.42 -5.99
N ASN A 6 18.80 0.64 -6.26
CA ASN A 6 18.21 1.92 -5.99
C ASN A 6 17.08 2.24 -6.91
N ASN A 7 16.93 1.49 -7.97
CA ASN A 7 15.89 1.75 -8.92
C ASN A 7 14.65 0.91 -8.67
N GLU A 8 14.66 0.09 -7.64
CA GLU A 8 13.51 -0.72 -7.35
C GLU A 8 12.63 -0.05 -6.36
N PHE A 9 11.35 -0.12 -6.57
CA PHE A 9 10.49 0.27 -5.50
C PHE A 9 9.28 -0.65 -5.53
N HIS A 10 8.61 -0.75 -4.41
CA HIS A 10 7.54 -1.71 -4.22
C HIS A 10 6.23 -1.01 -4.00
N VAL A 11 5.18 -1.59 -4.55
CA VAL A 11 3.84 -1.10 -4.35
C VAL A 11 3.00 -2.30 -3.92
N CYS A 12 2.28 -2.14 -2.84
CA CYS A 12 1.40 -3.18 -2.34
C CYS A 12 -0.04 -2.71 -2.43
N GLY A 13 -0.90 -3.54 -2.97
CA GLY A 13 -2.33 -3.27 -2.94
C GLY A 13 -2.94 -4.00 -1.78
N VAL A 14 -3.69 -3.32 -0.95
CA VAL A 14 -4.20 -3.86 0.29
C VAL A 14 -5.68 -3.56 0.42
N LEU A 15 -6.43 -4.57 0.80
CA LEU A 15 -7.84 -4.37 1.13
C LEU A 15 -7.93 -4.25 2.64
N VAL A 16 -8.35 -3.09 3.11
CA VAL A 16 -8.48 -2.84 4.53
C VAL A 16 -9.95 -2.91 4.89
N GLN A 17 -10.26 -3.52 6.00
CA GLN A 17 -11.63 -3.64 6.46
C GLN A 17 -11.79 -2.95 7.78
N SER A 18 -12.86 -2.16 7.89
CA SER A 18 -13.22 -1.50 9.13
C SER A 18 -14.72 -1.59 9.28
N ARG A 19 -15.24 -1.13 10.40
CA ARG A 19 -16.67 -1.00 10.52
C ARG A 19 -17.10 0.20 9.71
N PRO A 20 -18.29 0.17 9.14
CA PRO A 20 -18.75 1.30 8.35
C PRO A 20 -18.68 2.62 9.10
N ASP A 21 -18.99 2.60 10.40
CA ASP A 21 -18.98 3.82 11.17
C ASP A 21 -17.59 4.35 11.42
N ASP A 22 -16.57 3.53 11.25
CA ASP A 22 -15.21 3.92 11.54
C ASP A 22 -14.42 4.29 10.31
N ILE A 23 -15.02 4.21 9.13
CA ILE A 23 -14.28 4.44 7.90
C ILE A 23 -13.53 5.75 7.89
N SER A 24 -14.16 6.82 8.31
CA SER A 24 -13.49 8.12 8.26
C SER A 24 -12.31 8.18 9.19
N ALA A 25 -12.45 7.63 10.38
CA ALA A 25 -11.35 7.61 11.33
C ALA A 25 -10.22 6.72 10.85
N VAL A 26 -10.56 5.56 10.30
CA VAL A 26 -9.56 4.65 9.78
C VAL A 26 -8.83 5.29 8.60
N ALA A 27 -9.57 5.93 7.70
CA ALA A 27 -8.95 6.58 6.55
C ALA A 27 -7.97 7.66 7.02
N ALA A 28 -8.36 8.44 8.02
CA ALA A 28 -7.47 9.48 8.53
C ALA A 28 -6.20 8.86 9.12
N GLY A 29 -6.33 7.74 9.82
CA GLY A 29 -5.16 7.07 10.39
C GLY A 29 -4.27 6.49 9.32
N LEU A 30 -4.87 5.91 8.28
CA LEU A 30 -4.08 5.32 7.21
C LEU A 30 -3.30 6.39 6.46
N LEU A 31 -3.86 7.56 6.28
CA LEU A 31 -3.18 8.61 5.53
C LEU A 31 -1.99 9.20 6.26
N LYS A 32 -1.83 8.90 7.53
CA LYS A 32 -0.65 9.32 8.26
C LYS A 32 0.53 8.42 8.05
N ILE A 33 0.34 7.27 7.41
CA ILE A 33 1.41 6.31 7.21
C ILE A 33 2.13 6.64 5.92
N PRO A 34 3.45 6.68 5.91
CA PRO A 34 4.18 7.02 4.68
C PRO A 34 3.83 6.07 3.54
N GLY A 35 3.62 6.61 2.38
CA GLY A 35 3.40 5.83 1.18
C GLY A 35 2.01 5.31 0.97
N VAL A 36 1.08 5.58 1.88
CA VAL A 36 -0.27 5.06 1.78
C VAL A 36 -1.16 6.01 0.99
N GLU A 37 -1.88 5.45 0.03
CA GLU A 37 -2.91 6.17 -0.70
C GLU A 37 -4.18 5.39 -0.66
N ILE A 38 -5.30 6.07 -0.48
CA ILE A 38 -6.60 5.43 -0.49
C ILE A 38 -7.24 5.70 -1.82
N HIS A 39 -7.64 4.64 -2.52
CA HIS A 39 -8.19 4.77 -3.85
C HIS A 39 -9.70 4.63 -3.87
N ASP A 40 -10.26 3.94 -2.90
CA ASP A 40 -11.69 3.72 -2.89
C ASP A 40 -12.15 3.36 -1.50
N ARG A 41 -13.40 3.66 -1.21
CA ARG A 41 -14.03 3.29 0.03
C ARG A 41 -15.40 2.76 -0.28
N ALA A 42 -15.75 1.66 0.32
CA ALA A 42 -17.08 1.10 0.17
C ALA A 42 -17.87 1.37 1.43
N GLU A 43 -19.16 1.52 1.28
CA GLU A 43 -20.00 1.84 2.42
C GLU A 43 -20.01 0.76 3.46
N ASP A 44 -19.64 -0.46 3.11
CA ASP A 44 -19.63 -1.55 4.05
C ASP A 44 -18.37 -1.61 4.90
N GLY A 45 -17.46 -0.66 4.74
CA GLY A 45 -16.27 -0.61 5.58
C GLY A 45 -14.99 -1.03 4.90
N ARG A 46 -15.02 -1.30 3.60
CA ARG A 46 -13.80 -1.72 2.90
C ARG A 46 -13.12 -0.52 2.29
N LEU A 47 -11.80 -0.53 2.34
CA LEU A 47 -10.99 0.52 1.71
C LEU A 47 -9.96 -0.15 0.82
N ILE A 48 -9.78 0.38 -0.37
CA ILE A 48 -8.75 -0.09 -1.29
C ILE A 48 -7.59 0.89 -1.18
N VAL A 49 -6.45 0.36 -0.84
CA VAL A 49 -5.30 1.17 -0.48
C VAL A 49 -4.08 0.67 -1.21
N THR A 50 -3.21 1.57 -1.61
CA THR A 50 -1.88 1.14 -2.06
C THR A 50 -0.85 1.71 -1.11
N ILE A 51 0.27 1.01 -0.99
CA ILE A 51 1.36 1.40 -0.15
C ILE A 51 2.63 1.31 -0.98
N GLU A 52 3.36 2.42 -1.06
CA GLU A 52 4.59 2.47 -1.84
C GLU A 52 5.76 2.69 -0.93
N ASP A 53 6.94 2.25 -1.36
CA ASP A 53 8.16 2.61 -0.66
C ASP A 53 8.32 4.12 -0.67
N THR A 54 8.79 4.66 0.41
CA THR A 54 9.12 6.08 0.48
C THR A 54 10.51 6.23 1.07
N GLU A 55 11.00 7.44 1.09
CA GLU A 55 12.27 7.70 1.74
C GLU A 55 12.20 7.44 3.22
N ASP A 56 11.02 7.56 3.80
CA ASP A 56 10.87 7.38 5.24
C ASP A 56 10.73 5.93 5.63
N ALA A 57 10.18 5.10 4.77
CA ALA A 57 9.92 3.72 5.14
C ALA A 57 9.66 2.86 3.92
N PRO A 58 10.08 1.62 3.93
CA PRO A 58 9.71 0.70 2.87
C PRO A 58 8.25 0.31 3.03
N ALA A 59 7.66 -0.14 1.94
CA ALA A 59 6.25 -0.51 1.95
C ALA A 59 5.95 -1.58 2.98
N SER A 60 6.89 -2.49 3.24
CA SER A 60 6.66 -3.55 4.21
C SER A 60 6.49 -2.99 5.62
N ALA A 61 7.25 -1.95 5.96
CA ALA A 61 7.12 -1.33 7.27
C ALA A 61 5.79 -0.60 7.37
N SER A 62 5.41 0.09 6.31
CA SER A 62 4.14 0.80 6.32
C SER A 62 2.97 -0.18 6.38
N LEU A 63 3.09 -1.33 5.72
CA LEU A 63 2.05 -2.34 5.81
C LEU A 63 1.87 -2.80 7.26
N ALA A 64 2.96 -2.97 7.98
CA ALA A 64 2.85 -3.34 9.39
C ALA A 64 2.09 -2.28 10.16
N ASP A 65 2.30 -1.01 9.82
CA ASP A 65 1.61 0.06 10.51
C ASP A 65 0.13 0.10 10.19
N VAL A 66 -0.27 -0.37 9.01
CA VAL A 66 -1.68 -0.41 8.65
C VAL A 66 -2.45 -1.28 9.65
N TYR A 67 -1.84 -2.41 10.05
CA TYR A 67 -2.52 -3.29 10.98
C TYR A 67 -2.68 -2.67 12.36
N LYS A 68 -1.94 -1.61 12.65
CA LYS A 68 -1.99 -0.98 13.96
C LYS A 68 -2.94 0.21 14.02
N VAL A 69 -3.52 0.58 12.90
CA VAL A 69 -4.43 1.72 12.90
C VAL A 69 -5.69 1.32 13.65
N GLU A 70 -6.10 2.18 14.58
CA GLU A 70 -7.25 1.87 15.39
C GLU A 70 -8.48 1.83 14.50
N GLY A 71 -9.28 0.81 14.64
CA GLY A 71 -10.48 0.63 13.83
C GLY A 71 -10.30 -0.33 12.67
N VAL A 72 -9.06 -0.71 12.36
CA VAL A 72 -8.84 -1.68 11.30
C VAL A 72 -9.17 -3.06 11.84
N LEU A 73 -10.15 -3.71 11.24
CA LEU A 73 -10.53 -5.06 11.64
C LEU A 73 -9.68 -6.11 10.95
N GLY A 74 -9.18 -5.78 9.78
CA GLY A 74 -8.32 -6.69 9.05
C GLY A 74 -7.77 -6.00 7.84
N ALA A 75 -6.73 -6.58 7.28
CA ALA A 75 -6.13 -6.08 6.07
C ALA A 75 -5.57 -7.28 5.31
N SER A 76 -5.80 -7.30 4.01
CA SER A 76 -5.35 -8.40 3.18
C SER A 76 -4.52 -7.85 2.04
N LEU A 77 -3.36 -8.42 1.83
CA LEU A 77 -2.53 -8.04 0.70
C LEU A 77 -3.17 -8.61 -0.54
N VAL A 78 -3.55 -7.75 -1.46
CA VAL A 78 -4.21 -8.16 -2.67
C VAL A 78 -3.19 -8.40 -3.76
N TYR A 79 -2.19 -7.55 -3.84
CA TYR A 79 -1.11 -7.77 -4.78
C TYR A 79 0.13 -7.03 -4.30
N HIS A 80 1.26 -7.46 -4.81
CA HIS A 80 2.52 -6.80 -4.54
C HIS A 80 3.23 -6.70 -5.88
N GLN A 81 3.65 -5.51 -6.21
CA GLN A 81 4.28 -5.26 -7.47
C GLN A 81 5.56 -4.51 -7.18
N TRP A 82 6.60 -4.79 -7.96
CA TRP A 82 7.78 -3.99 -7.81
C TRP A 82 8.23 -3.62 -9.20
N ASP A 83 8.74 -2.43 -9.34
CA ASP A 83 9.20 -1.92 -10.61
C ASP A 83 10.64 -1.58 -10.52
N VAL A 84 11.28 -1.62 -11.68
CA VAL A 84 12.65 -1.17 -11.82
C VAL A 84 12.63 -0.02 -12.77
N GLU A 85 13.26 1.06 -12.37
CA GLU A 85 13.20 2.21 -13.16
C GLU A 85 13.91 2.13 -14.41
N ASP A 86 14.66 1.21 -14.74
CA ASP A 86 15.47 1.22 -15.89
C ASP A 86 14.72 0.85 -17.08
N ASP A 87 13.59 0.91 -17.15
CA ASP A 87 12.91 0.80 -18.30
C ASP A 87 13.00 -0.39 -19.08
N GLN A 88 13.21 -1.43 -18.56
CA GLN A 88 13.16 -2.56 -19.24
C GLN A 88 11.84 -2.77 -19.76
N PRO A 89 11.72 -2.98 -20.86
CA PRO A 89 10.47 -3.05 -21.43
C PRO A 89 9.74 -4.21 -20.93
N SER A 90 9.50 -4.32 -20.48
CA SER A 90 8.85 -5.13 -20.06
C SER A 90 8.10 -5.90 -20.54
N GLU A 91 8.22 -5.81 -20.98
CA GLU A 91 7.69 -6.27 -21.28
C GLU A 91 7.36 -7.11 -21.50
N GLY A 92 7.48 -7.17 -21.73
CA GLY A 92 7.12 -7.89 -22.10
C GLY A 92 6.52 -8.72 -21.48
N ILE A 93 6.39 -8.67 -20.94
CA ILE A 93 5.85 -9.33 -20.35
C ILE A 93 4.94 -9.67 -20.45
N THR A 94 4.66 -9.51 -20.68
CA THR A 94 3.77 -9.81 -20.74
C THR A 94 3.48 -10.50 -20.92
N SER A 95 3.62 -10.69 -20.83
CA SER A 95 3.25 -11.35 -20.98
C SER A 95 2.84 -11.66 -20.94
#